data_0ac14050e49c15a935d30916c9f3b813
#
_entry.id   0ac14050e49c15a935d30916c9f3b813
#
_cell.length_a   1.000
_cell.length_b   1.000
_cell.length_c   1.000
_cell.angle_alpha   90.00
_cell.angle_beta   90.00
_cell.angle_gamma   90.00
#
_symmetry.space_group_name_H-M   'P 1'
#
loop_
_entity.id
_entity.type
_entity.pdbx_description
1 polymer ?
#
loop_
_entity_poly.entity_id
_entity_poly.type
_entity_poly.pdbx_seq_one_letter_code
_entity_poly.pdbx_strand_id
1 'polypeptide(L)'
;MSVTGSALPGIEAERVGRWLAGHVGGLVGPVEFGLVSGVRSNLTYRVTDAAGTAYALRRPPTGGVLSTAHDVSREWRFISALAPTAVPVPPPVAYCADTAVTGAEFYVMGFVEGLVLGDSDAGLALAPQARASAAEHLVDVLVALHAIDPAAVGLGDMVRKTGYLERQLRRWH
;
A
#
# COMPACT_ATOMS: atom_id res chain seq x y z
N MET A 1 -9.52 10.85 -16.63
CA MET A 1 -9.05 12.19 -16.97
C MET A 1 -7.57 12.28 -16.59
N SER A 2 -6.69 12.21 -17.60
CA SER A 2 -5.23 12.32 -17.38
C SER A 2 -4.90 13.77 -17.05
N VAL A 3 -4.40 14.01 -15.84
CA VAL A 3 -3.90 15.33 -15.44
C VAL A 3 -2.45 15.43 -15.91
N THR A 4 -2.27 15.80 -17.16
CA THR A 4 -0.97 16.20 -17.72
C THR A 4 -0.73 17.65 -17.28
N GLY A 5 0.24 17.91 -16.38
CA GLY A 5 0.73 19.26 -16.10
C GLY A 5 0.69 19.78 -14.67
N SER A 6 0.19 19.03 -13.68
CA SER A 6 0.31 19.43 -12.27
C SER A 6 1.46 18.65 -11.62
N ALA A 7 2.38 19.36 -10.95
CA ALA A 7 3.47 18.71 -10.21
C ALA A 7 2.89 17.74 -9.18
N LEU A 8 3.21 16.46 -9.31
CA LEU A 8 2.73 15.43 -8.38
C LEU A 8 3.51 15.54 -7.07
N PRO A 9 2.84 15.66 -5.92
CA PRO A 9 3.50 15.85 -4.63
C PRO A 9 4.55 14.78 -4.36
N GLY A 10 5.84 15.16 -4.25
CA GLY A 10 6.94 14.24 -3.95
C GLY A 10 7.29 13.22 -5.04
N ILE A 11 6.80 13.39 -6.26
CA ILE A 11 7.21 12.62 -7.44
C ILE A 11 7.92 13.55 -8.42
N GLU A 12 9.20 13.29 -8.64
CA GLU A 12 9.94 13.81 -9.77
C GLU A 12 10.02 12.68 -10.83
N ALA A 13 9.22 12.82 -11.88
CA ALA A 13 8.94 11.74 -12.83
C ALA A 13 10.20 11.11 -13.44
N GLU A 14 11.20 11.94 -13.82
CA GLU A 14 12.44 11.41 -14.41
C GLU A 14 13.28 10.62 -13.41
N ARG A 15 13.38 11.09 -12.16
CA ARG A 15 14.19 10.44 -11.13
C ARG A 15 13.55 9.13 -10.69
N VAL A 16 12.26 9.17 -10.43
CA VAL A 16 11.48 7.98 -10.05
C VAL A 16 11.44 6.99 -11.21
N GLY A 17 11.23 7.43 -12.45
CA GLY A 17 11.25 6.59 -13.64
C GLY A 17 12.57 5.86 -13.86
N ARG A 18 13.71 6.55 -13.66
CA ARG A 18 15.04 5.92 -13.71
C ARG A 18 15.22 4.86 -12.62
N TRP A 19 14.77 5.16 -11.40
CA TRP A 19 14.84 4.18 -10.32
C TRP A 19 13.98 2.95 -10.62
N LEU A 20 12.74 3.15 -11.09
CA LEU A 20 11.83 2.06 -11.47
C LEU A 20 12.45 1.16 -12.58
N ALA A 21 13.04 1.76 -13.60
CA ALA A 21 13.68 1.01 -14.70
C ALA A 21 14.83 0.10 -14.22
N GLY A 22 15.49 0.47 -13.13
CA GLY A 22 16.57 -0.35 -12.55
C GLY A 22 16.11 -1.40 -11.51
N HIS A 23 14.87 -1.30 -11.01
CA HIS A 23 14.43 -2.11 -9.87
C HIS A 23 13.12 -2.89 -10.11
N VAL A 24 12.35 -2.55 -11.15
CA VAL A 24 11.10 -3.22 -11.51
C VAL A 24 11.33 -4.11 -12.72
N GLY A 25 11.37 -5.42 -12.49
CA GLY A 25 11.59 -6.39 -13.57
C GLY A 25 10.46 -6.32 -14.61
N GLY A 26 10.83 -6.29 -15.89
CA GLY A 26 9.87 -6.26 -16.99
C GLY A 26 9.19 -4.92 -17.27
N LEU A 27 9.58 -3.85 -16.58
CA LEU A 27 9.08 -2.50 -16.86
C LEU A 27 9.50 -2.04 -18.26
N VAL A 28 8.55 -1.53 -19.04
CA VAL A 28 8.77 -1.15 -20.45
C VAL A 28 8.68 0.36 -20.63
N GLY A 29 9.77 0.99 -21.07
CA GLY A 29 9.82 2.37 -21.55
C GLY A 29 9.49 3.44 -20.53
N PRO A 30 9.08 4.63 -20.97
CA PRO A 30 8.70 5.69 -20.05
C PRO A 30 7.45 5.31 -19.26
N VAL A 31 7.36 5.84 -18.02
CA VAL A 31 6.22 5.61 -17.15
C VAL A 31 5.40 6.89 -16.99
N GLU A 32 4.09 6.73 -16.86
CA GLU A 32 3.17 7.79 -16.51
C GLU A 32 2.73 7.65 -15.06
N PHE A 33 2.54 8.78 -14.36
CA PHE A 33 2.12 8.81 -12.97
C PHE A 33 0.76 9.48 -12.85
N GLY A 34 -0.14 8.89 -12.06
CA GLY A 34 -1.43 9.47 -11.69
C GLY A 34 -1.66 9.34 -10.18
N LEU A 35 -2.03 10.43 -9.49
CA LEU A 35 -2.39 10.37 -8.07
C LEU A 35 -3.74 9.65 -7.92
N VAL A 36 -3.75 8.59 -7.11
CA VAL A 36 -4.97 7.79 -6.82
C VAL A 36 -5.61 8.27 -5.52
N SER A 37 -4.81 8.42 -4.46
CA SER A 37 -5.33 8.82 -3.14
C SER A 37 -4.22 9.43 -2.28
N GLY A 38 -4.61 10.18 -1.21
CA GLY A 38 -3.66 10.55 -0.18
C GLY A 38 -3.54 12.03 0.16
N VAL A 39 -4.63 12.72 0.48
CA VAL A 39 -4.54 14.12 0.96
C VAL A 39 -4.12 14.22 2.43
N ARG A 40 -4.44 13.19 3.27
CA ARG A 40 -4.14 13.17 4.71
C ARG A 40 -3.48 11.87 5.18
N SER A 41 -3.16 10.97 4.26
CA SER A 41 -2.52 9.67 4.51
C SER A 41 -1.34 9.48 3.56
N ASN A 42 -0.75 8.28 3.54
CA ASN A 42 0.27 7.96 2.55
C ASN A 42 -0.24 8.20 1.12
N LEU A 43 0.58 8.86 0.30
CA LEU A 43 0.27 9.13 -1.10
C LEU A 43 0.39 7.84 -1.91
N THR A 44 -0.62 7.55 -2.71
CA THR A 44 -0.63 6.40 -3.61
C THR A 44 -0.75 6.88 -5.05
N TYR A 45 0.18 6.46 -5.88
CA TYR A 45 0.23 6.78 -7.31
C TYR A 45 0.03 5.54 -8.14
N ARG A 46 -0.79 5.63 -9.19
CA ARG A 46 -0.76 4.68 -10.29
C ARG A 46 0.44 5.01 -11.16
N VAL A 47 1.25 4.02 -11.43
CA VAL A 47 2.38 4.07 -12.37
C VAL A 47 2.04 3.18 -13.53
N THR A 48 1.96 3.70 -14.73
CA THR A 48 1.64 2.91 -15.93
C THR A 48 2.84 2.95 -16.86
N ASP A 49 3.32 1.80 -17.27
CA ASP A 49 4.43 1.68 -18.19
C ASP A 49 3.96 1.79 -19.68
N ALA A 50 4.89 1.83 -20.62
CA ALA A 50 4.58 1.95 -22.03
C ALA A 50 3.88 0.70 -22.63
N ALA A 51 3.92 -0.43 -21.94
CA ALA A 51 3.17 -1.63 -22.31
C ALA A 51 1.74 -1.65 -21.72
N GLY A 52 1.37 -0.65 -20.92
CA GLY A 52 0.09 -0.55 -20.22
C GLY A 52 0.04 -1.33 -18.91
N THR A 53 1.17 -1.87 -18.44
CA THR A 53 1.24 -2.52 -17.14
C THR A 53 1.14 -1.48 -16.03
N ALA A 54 0.26 -1.71 -15.04
CA ALA A 54 0.02 -0.78 -13.96
C ALA A 54 0.62 -1.29 -12.64
N TYR A 55 1.23 -0.36 -11.92
CA TYR A 55 1.77 -0.55 -10.56
C TYR A 55 1.20 0.52 -9.63
N ALA A 56 1.23 0.27 -8.34
CA ALA A 56 0.96 1.26 -7.31
C ALA A 56 2.26 1.62 -6.58
N LEU A 57 2.64 2.90 -6.63
CA LEU A 57 3.74 3.45 -5.84
C LEU A 57 3.15 4.14 -4.61
N ARG A 58 3.63 3.75 -3.42
CA ARG A 58 3.14 4.30 -2.16
C ARG A 58 4.27 4.91 -1.34
N ARG A 59 4.07 6.15 -0.90
CA ARG A 59 5.04 6.95 -0.13
C ARG A 59 4.36 7.76 0.99
N PRO A 60 5.11 8.20 2.01
CA PRO A 60 4.60 9.17 2.99
C PRO A 60 4.18 10.50 2.35
N PRO A 61 3.29 11.28 2.97
CA PRO A 61 2.90 12.60 2.51
C PRO A 61 4.10 13.57 2.51
N THR A 62 4.00 14.64 1.68
CA THR A 62 5.03 15.67 1.54
C THR A 62 4.85 16.82 2.52
N GLY A 63 4.77 16.60 3.77
CA GLY A 63 4.61 17.68 4.74
C GLY A 63 4.67 17.14 6.15
N GLY A 64 5.78 17.32 6.81
CA GLY A 64 6.08 17.32 8.24
C GLY A 64 5.19 16.55 9.24
N VAL A 65 4.46 15.54 8.82
CA VAL A 65 3.62 14.72 9.69
C VAL A 65 4.49 13.69 10.39
N LEU A 66 4.24 13.47 11.69
CA LEU A 66 4.94 12.53 12.55
C LEU A 66 5.33 11.24 11.81
N SER A 67 6.62 10.99 11.67
CA SER A 67 7.23 9.89 10.90
C SER A 67 6.71 8.49 11.31
N THR A 68 6.23 8.35 12.54
CA THR A 68 5.73 7.08 13.08
C THR A 68 4.33 6.69 12.58
N ALA A 69 3.54 7.65 12.07
CA ALA A 69 2.18 7.38 11.57
C ALA A 69 2.15 6.94 10.09
N HIS A 70 3.25 7.15 9.36
CA HIS A 70 3.34 6.96 7.92
C HIS A 70 4.52 6.04 7.53
N ASP A 71 4.77 5.02 8.33
CA ASP A 71 5.86 4.06 8.15
C ASP A 71 5.58 3.11 6.99
N VAL A 72 6.05 3.48 5.80
CA VAL A 72 5.93 2.65 4.59
C VAL A 72 6.81 1.40 4.63
N SER A 73 7.89 1.41 5.44
CA SER A 73 8.73 0.22 5.61
C SER A 73 7.96 -0.89 6.34
N ARG A 74 7.14 -0.50 7.30
CA ARG A 74 6.24 -1.41 8.00
C ARG A 74 5.16 -1.96 7.06
N GLU A 75 4.52 -1.11 6.25
CA GLU A 75 3.54 -1.56 5.24
C GLU A 75 4.17 -2.57 4.28
N TRP A 76 5.37 -2.27 3.76
CA TRP A 76 6.13 -3.16 2.89
C TRP A 76 6.40 -4.53 3.52
N ARG A 77 6.84 -4.54 4.79
CA ARG A 77 7.08 -5.80 5.52
C ARG A 77 5.82 -6.65 5.60
N PHE A 78 4.66 -6.06 5.92
CA PHE A 78 3.39 -6.80 5.97
C PHE A 78 3.00 -7.36 4.60
N ILE A 79 3.01 -6.55 3.56
CA ILE A 79 2.65 -7.00 2.20
C ILE A 79 3.58 -8.12 1.74
N SER A 80 4.89 -7.97 1.94
CA SER A 80 5.88 -8.97 1.55
C SER A 80 5.74 -10.28 2.32
N ALA A 81 5.47 -10.20 3.61
CA ALA A 81 5.28 -11.39 4.47
C ALA A 81 3.98 -12.15 4.14
N LEU A 82 2.94 -11.44 3.73
CA LEU A 82 1.63 -12.03 3.42
C LEU A 82 1.50 -12.51 1.97
N ALA A 83 2.31 -12.00 1.04
CA ALA A 83 2.24 -12.37 -0.37
C ALA A 83 2.32 -13.88 -0.67
N PRO A 84 3.12 -14.71 0.05
CA PRO A 84 3.15 -16.15 -0.17
C PRO A 84 2.02 -16.91 0.55
N THR A 85 1.08 -16.22 1.18
CA THR A 85 0.00 -16.83 1.97
C THR A 85 -1.34 -16.80 1.22
N ALA A 86 -2.41 -17.34 1.83
CA ALA A 86 -3.75 -17.27 1.29
C ALA A 86 -4.43 -15.88 1.45
N VAL A 87 -3.80 -14.95 2.17
CA VAL A 87 -4.33 -13.59 2.34
C VAL A 87 -4.11 -12.78 1.06
N PRO A 88 -5.15 -12.26 0.44
CA PRO A 88 -5.02 -11.48 -0.79
C PRO A 88 -4.37 -10.12 -0.50
N VAL A 89 -3.15 -9.95 -0.95
CA VAL A 89 -2.42 -8.68 -0.92
C VAL A 89 -1.93 -8.33 -2.32
N PRO A 90 -1.77 -7.04 -2.65
CA PRO A 90 -1.12 -6.66 -3.90
C PRO A 90 0.28 -7.28 -3.99
N PRO A 91 0.69 -7.82 -5.14
CA PRO A 91 2.03 -8.38 -5.30
C PRO A 91 3.12 -7.35 -4.96
N PRO A 92 4.01 -7.61 -3.99
CA PRO A 92 5.14 -6.72 -3.71
C PRO A 92 6.10 -6.75 -4.90
N VAL A 93 6.58 -5.58 -5.33
CA VAL A 93 7.45 -5.45 -6.52
C VAL A 93 8.83 -4.95 -6.12
N ALA A 94 8.93 -3.78 -5.48
CA ALA A 94 10.22 -3.21 -5.09
C ALA A 94 10.07 -2.23 -3.91
N TYR A 95 11.13 -2.09 -3.11
CA TYR A 95 11.22 -1.13 -2.01
C TYR A 95 12.41 -0.20 -2.20
N CYS A 96 12.21 1.09 -2.01
CA CYS A 96 13.24 2.11 -2.09
C CYS A 96 13.50 2.73 -0.72
N ALA A 97 14.66 2.43 -0.14
CA ALA A 97 15.14 3.06 1.09
C ALA A 97 15.89 4.37 0.83
N ASP A 98 16.27 4.63 -0.44
CA ASP A 98 16.99 5.85 -0.82
C ASP A 98 16.05 7.06 -0.86
N THR A 99 16.11 7.88 0.18
CA THR A 99 15.30 9.09 0.28
C THR A 99 15.69 10.16 -0.75
N ALA A 100 16.85 10.06 -1.41
CA ALA A 100 17.22 11.00 -2.47
C ALA A 100 16.31 10.89 -3.70
N VAL A 101 15.60 9.77 -3.89
CA VAL A 101 14.73 9.54 -5.04
C VAL A 101 13.44 10.37 -4.97
N THR A 102 12.79 10.40 -3.81
CA THR A 102 11.50 11.11 -3.64
C THR A 102 11.44 12.05 -2.44
N GLY A 103 12.53 12.16 -1.66
CA GLY A 103 12.53 12.85 -0.38
C GLY A 103 12.07 11.98 0.80
N ALA A 104 11.65 10.75 0.54
CA ALA A 104 11.23 9.75 1.54
C ALA A 104 11.38 8.34 0.96
N GLU A 105 11.39 7.33 1.83
CA GLU A 105 11.26 5.95 1.43
C GLU A 105 9.91 5.70 0.74
N PHE A 106 9.85 4.73 -0.17
CA PHE A 106 8.61 4.31 -0.83
C PHE A 106 8.67 2.85 -1.24
N TYR A 107 7.53 2.29 -1.58
CA TYR A 107 7.48 0.96 -2.19
C TYR A 107 6.55 0.93 -3.40
N VAL A 108 6.75 -0.10 -4.22
CA VAL A 108 6.00 -0.39 -5.42
C VAL A 108 5.37 -1.77 -5.28
N MET A 109 4.12 -1.89 -5.64
CA MET A 109 3.35 -3.13 -5.67
C MET A 109 2.55 -3.21 -6.97
N GLY A 110 2.04 -4.38 -7.32
CA GLY A 110 1.11 -4.51 -8.43
C GLY A 110 -0.14 -3.65 -8.20
N PHE A 111 -0.66 -3.04 -9.25
CA PHE A 111 -1.91 -2.29 -9.16
C PHE A 111 -3.09 -3.26 -9.20
N VAL A 112 -3.97 -3.18 -8.20
CA VAL A 112 -5.19 -3.98 -8.15
C VAL A 112 -6.34 -3.13 -8.65
N GLU A 113 -6.92 -3.52 -9.76
CA GLU A 113 -8.14 -2.89 -10.29
C GLU A 113 -9.35 -3.35 -9.47
N GLY A 114 -10.25 -2.44 -9.17
CA GLY A 114 -11.46 -2.78 -8.42
C GLY A 114 -12.18 -1.56 -7.86
N LEU A 115 -13.29 -1.83 -7.19
CA LEU A 115 -14.06 -0.83 -6.48
C LEU A 115 -13.54 -0.67 -5.05
N VAL A 116 -13.34 0.58 -4.63
CA VAL A 116 -13.01 0.89 -3.24
C VAL A 116 -14.31 1.11 -2.47
N LEU A 117 -14.63 0.22 -1.56
CA LEU A 117 -15.78 0.33 -0.67
C LEU A 117 -15.38 1.15 0.57
N GLY A 118 -15.11 2.44 0.36
CA GLY A 118 -14.56 3.33 1.40
C GLY A 118 -15.60 3.92 2.35
N ASP A 119 -16.88 3.86 1.99
CA ASP A 119 -18.00 4.40 2.75
C ASP A 119 -19.30 3.61 2.52
N SER A 120 -20.35 3.99 3.24
CA SER A 120 -21.67 3.35 3.12
C SER A 120 -22.30 3.55 1.74
N ASP A 121 -22.07 4.68 1.10
CA ASP A 121 -22.69 5.01 -0.19
C ASP A 121 -22.11 4.15 -1.30
N ALA A 122 -20.78 3.95 -1.32
CA ALA A 122 -20.12 3.00 -2.21
C ALA A 122 -20.64 1.57 -2.01
N GLY A 123 -20.87 1.16 -0.75
CA GLY A 123 -21.47 -0.14 -0.44
C GLY A 123 -22.93 -0.26 -0.91
N LEU A 124 -23.72 0.80 -0.74
CA LEU A 124 -25.14 0.83 -1.17
C LEU A 124 -25.29 0.86 -2.69
N ALA A 125 -24.30 1.37 -3.42
CA ALA A 125 -24.29 1.36 -4.88
C ALA A 125 -24.14 -0.06 -5.48
N LEU A 126 -23.67 -1.03 -4.69
CA LEU A 126 -23.61 -2.43 -5.12
C LEU A 126 -25.00 -3.08 -5.12
N ALA A 127 -25.22 -3.98 -6.07
CA ALA A 127 -26.37 -4.87 -6.02
C ALA A 127 -26.38 -5.68 -4.70
N PRO A 128 -27.55 -5.97 -4.10
CA PRO A 128 -27.64 -6.65 -2.80
C PRO A 128 -26.82 -7.95 -2.73
N GLN A 129 -26.85 -8.76 -3.79
CA GLN A 129 -26.08 -10.00 -3.86
C GLN A 129 -24.56 -9.76 -3.85
N ALA A 130 -24.07 -8.78 -4.62
CA ALA A 130 -22.65 -8.44 -4.66
C ALA A 130 -22.17 -7.91 -3.30
N ARG A 131 -23.01 -7.15 -2.60
CA ARG A 131 -22.73 -6.66 -1.25
C ARG A 131 -22.65 -7.80 -0.22
N ALA A 132 -23.56 -8.77 -0.29
CA ALA A 132 -23.53 -9.96 0.56
C ALA A 132 -22.23 -10.76 0.31
N SER A 133 -21.91 -11.05 -0.96
CA SER A 133 -20.67 -11.75 -1.30
C SER A 133 -19.42 -11.01 -0.86
N ALA A 134 -19.38 -9.68 -0.98
CA ALA A 134 -18.23 -8.89 -0.51
C ALA A 134 -18.08 -8.98 1.02
N ALA A 135 -19.17 -8.99 1.78
CA ALA A 135 -19.14 -9.17 3.23
C ALA A 135 -18.66 -10.57 3.63
N GLU A 136 -19.12 -11.61 2.95
CA GLU A 136 -18.67 -12.99 3.16
C GLU A 136 -17.17 -13.13 2.88
N HIS A 137 -16.69 -12.64 1.73
CA HIS A 137 -15.26 -12.66 1.39
C HIS A 137 -14.40 -11.88 2.40
N LEU A 138 -14.91 -10.76 2.95
CA LEU A 138 -14.19 -10.04 4.00
C LEU A 138 -13.98 -10.92 5.24
N VAL A 139 -14.99 -11.67 5.64
CA VAL A 139 -14.88 -12.62 6.76
C VAL A 139 -13.87 -13.73 6.44
N ASP A 140 -13.90 -14.30 5.24
CA ASP A 140 -12.96 -15.32 4.80
C ASP A 140 -11.51 -14.82 4.84
N VAL A 141 -11.27 -13.59 4.36
CA VAL A 141 -9.94 -12.95 4.41
C VAL A 141 -9.49 -12.71 5.86
N LEU A 142 -10.40 -12.29 6.75
CA LEU A 142 -10.09 -12.13 8.17
C LEU A 142 -9.75 -13.47 8.84
N VAL A 143 -10.47 -14.54 8.51
CA VAL A 143 -10.17 -15.89 9.01
C VAL A 143 -8.78 -16.33 8.52
N ALA A 144 -8.49 -16.16 7.23
CA ALA A 144 -7.19 -16.49 6.67
C ALA A 144 -6.05 -15.70 7.33
N LEU A 145 -6.26 -14.41 7.56
CA LEU A 145 -5.29 -13.54 8.23
C LEU A 145 -5.05 -13.96 9.70
N HIS A 146 -6.11 -14.26 10.44
CA HIS A 146 -6.01 -14.68 11.84
C HIS A 146 -5.41 -16.09 12.02
N ALA A 147 -5.44 -16.91 10.98
CA ALA A 147 -4.81 -18.23 10.99
C ALA A 147 -3.27 -18.17 10.81
N ILE A 148 -2.71 -17.02 10.43
CA ILE A 148 -1.27 -16.86 10.22
C ILE A 148 -0.55 -16.73 11.57
N ASP A 149 0.46 -17.58 11.80
CA ASP A 149 1.45 -17.30 12.85
C ASP A 149 2.42 -16.21 12.35
N PRO A 150 2.44 -15.04 12.99
CA PRO A 150 3.34 -13.95 12.61
C PRO A 150 4.82 -14.33 12.62
N ALA A 151 5.23 -15.24 13.49
CA ALA A 151 6.61 -15.69 13.56
C ALA A 151 6.98 -16.54 12.32
N ALA A 152 6.05 -17.35 11.83
CA ALA A 152 6.26 -18.18 10.65
C ALA A 152 6.42 -17.39 9.35
N VAL A 153 5.85 -16.17 9.28
CA VAL A 153 5.96 -15.28 8.11
C VAL A 153 6.97 -14.13 8.31
N GLY A 154 7.85 -14.22 9.33
CA GLY A 154 8.90 -13.22 9.56
C GLY A 154 8.45 -11.91 10.21
N LEU A 155 7.25 -11.88 10.82
CA LEU A 155 6.70 -10.73 11.53
C LEU A 155 6.74 -10.87 13.06
N GLY A 156 7.45 -11.86 13.60
CA GLY A 156 7.45 -12.18 15.02
C GLY A 156 7.98 -11.05 15.92
N ASP A 157 8.91 -10.22 15.44
CA ASP A 157 9.44 -9.05 16.12
C ASP A 157 8.44 -7.89 16.21
N MET A 158 7.43 -7.88 15.34
CA MET A 158 6.37 -6.87 15.32
C MET A 158 5.23 -7.18 16.30
N VAL A 159 5.19 -8.41 16.82
CA VAL A 159 4.13 -8.87 17.74
C VAL A 159 4.58 -8.70 19.18
N ARG A 160 3.88 -7.86 19.91
CA ARG A 160 4.04 -7.74 21.37
C ARG A 160 3.17 -8.79 22.06
N LYS A 161 3.75 -9.96 22.34
CA LYS A 161 3.04 -11.14 22.87
C LYS A 161 2.48 -10.99 24.30
N THR A 162 2.95 -10.02 25.10
CA THR A 162 2.58 -9.89 26.52
C THR A 162 2.30 -8.46 26.95
N GLY A 163 1.58 -8.28 28.05
CA GLY A 163 1.38 -6.99 28.72
C GLY A 163 0.47 -6.01 27.96
N TYR A 164 -0.47 -6.49 27.12
CA TYR A 164 -1.39 -5.58 26.40
C TYR A 164 -2.25 -4.76 27.35
N LEU A 165 -2.87 -5.41 28.34
CA LEU A 165 -3.76 -4.76 29.31
C LEU A 165 -2.99 -3.76 30.20
N GLU A 166 -1.82 -4.14 30.70
CA GLU A 166 -0.97 -3.28 31.51
C GLU A 166 -0.51 -2.03 30.74
N ARG A 167 -0.21 -2.18 29.43
CA ARG A 167 0.14 -1.04 28.59
C ARG A 167 -1.06 -0.12 28.35
N GLN A 168 -2.24 -0.68 28.13
CA GLN A 168 -3.46 0.11 27.96
C GLN A 168 -3.81 0.85 29.23
N LEU A 169 -3.80 0.20 30.39
CA LEU A 169 -4.06 0.82 31.67
C LEU A 169 -3.08 1.97 31.96
N ARG A 170 -1.78 1.79 31.70
CA ARG A 170 -0.79 2.87 31.85
C ARG A 170 -0.96 4.05 30.89
N ARG A 171 -1.66 3.87 29.79
CA ARG A 171 -1.92 4.93 28.80
C ARG A 171 -3.16 5.76 29.15
N TRP A 172 -4.03 5.21 30.00
CA TRP A 172 -5.31 5.82 30.37
C TRP A 172 -5.28 6.44 31.78
N HIS A 173 -4.17 6.27 32.51
CA HIS A 173 -3.84 6.90 33.79
C HIS A 173 -2.67 7.87 33.63
#